data_cb327886855ec22047b3f9a7c985d545
#
_entry.id   cb327886855ec22047b3f9a7c985d545
#
_cell.length_a   1.000
_cell.length_b   1.000
_cell.length_c   1.000
_cell.angle_alpha   90.00
_cell.angle_beta   90.00
_cell.angle_gamma   90.00
#
_symmetry.space_group_name_H-M   'P 1'
#
loop_
_entity.id
_entity.type
_entity.pdbx_description
1 polymer ?
#
loop_
_entity_poly.entity_id
_entity_poly.type
_entity_poly.pdbx_seq_one_letter_code
_entity_poly.pdbx_strand_id
1 'polypeptide(L)'
;RRMESEGGGFNLAAMQKDLLINVVPFLNGGNVHRLIAKILSRDPDGTPDFEYISELLEQAEPGSHGLFFLPYVTGERFPIMDSSVRGSFLGLSQETTAADLAQSVLEGVAFSIRQGLELFDQPAKKITLIGGGARERRWCRILSNVMGQKIFVYKDPDLLPALAIASAVFVAEGVIPDYQAFISTLESRGHCDTVEPDPEISARYHGIYQRYKGIYPLVREFYSEKY
;
A
#
# COMPACT_ATOMS: atom_id res chain seq x y z
N ARG A 1 -6.36 -10.52 -19.32
CA ARG A 1 -6.91 -9.46 -20.18
C ARG A 1 -5.97 -8.27 -20.14
N ARG A 2 -5.80 -7.55 -21.23
CA ARG A 2 -5.05 -6.28 -21.24
C ARG A 2 -5.85 -5.23 -20.48
N MET A 3 -5.19 -4.49 -19.59
CA MET A 3 -5.69 -3.28 -19.03
C MET A 3 -5.57 -2.14 -20.05
N GLU A 4 -6.62 -1.37 -20.26
CA GLU A 4 -6.56 -0.19 -21.11
C GLU A 4 -5.82 0.93 -20.37
N SER A 5 -4.89 1.61 -21.05
CA SER A 5 -3.88 2.48 -20.41
C SER A 5 -4.34 3.91 -20.11
N GLU A 6 -5.63 4.20 -20.13
CA GLU A 6 -6.13 5.57 -19.92
C GLU A 6 -5.83 6.17 -18.54
N GLY A 7 -5.34 5.36 -17.58
CA GLY A 7 -5.03 5.80 -16.22
C GLY A 7 -3.56 5.69 -15.81
N GLY A 8 -2.60 5.56 -16.77
CA GLY A 8 -1.17 5.47 -16.43
C GLY A 8 -0.68 4.08 -16.04
N GLY A 9 -1.54 3.07 -16.00
CA GLY A 9 -1.17 1.68 -15.88
C GLY A 9 -0.59 1.11 -17.17
N PHE A 10 0.17 0.01 -17.07
CA PHE A 10 0.75 -0.66 -18.22
C PHE A 10 0.77 -2.19 -18.05
N ASN A 11 1.02 -2.90 -19.15
CA ASN A 11 1.01 -4.36 -19.18
C ASN A 11 2.41 -4.88 -19.49
N LEU A 12 2.86 -5.86 -18.70
CA LEU A 12 4.10 -6.61 -18.94
C LEU A 12 3.75 -8.05 -19.31
N ALA A 13 4.61 -8.69 -20.09
CA ALA A 13 4.54 -10.14 -20.28
C ALA A 13 4.93 -10.84 -18.98
N ALA A 14 4.14 -11.83 -18.57
CA ALA A 14 4.50 -12.71 -17.47
C ALA A 14 5.52 -13.76 -17.92
N MET A 15 6.21 -14.40 -16.98
CA MET A 15 7.07 -15.56 -17.28
C MET A 15 6.26 -16.76 -17.80
N GLN A 16 5.01 -16.88 -17.36
CA GLN A 16 4.08 -17.87 -17.92
C GLN A 16 3.56 -17.40 -19.27
N LYS A 17 3.58 -18.29 -20.25
CA LYS A 17 3.09 -18.01 -21.60
C LYS A 17 1.62 -17.57 -21.56
N ASP A 18 1.28 -16.60 -22.39
CA ASP A 18 -0.08 -16.07 -22.58
C ASP A 18 -0.68 -15.36 -21.35
N LEU A 19 0.11 -15.11 -20.30
CA LEU A 19 -0.30 -14.30 -19.16
C LEU A 19 0.32 -12.89 -19.22
N LEU A 20 -0.42 -11.92 -18.69
CA LEU A 20 0.00 -10.54 -18.55
C LEU A 20 0.03 -10.13 -17.07
N ILE A 21 0.99 -9.30 -16.74
CA ILE A 21 1.06 -8.58 -15.47
C ILE A 21 0.52 -7.17 -15.74
N ASN A 22 -0.61 -6.82 -15.14
CA ASN A 22 -1.11 -5.46 -15.16
C ASN A 22 -0.44 -4.67 -14.04
N VAL A 23 0.19 -3.57 -14.36
CA VAL A 23 0.95 -2.74 -13.40
C VAL A 23 0.28 -1.39 -13.23
N VAL A 24 0.02 -1.02 -11.98
CA VAL A 24 -0.44 0.30 -11.57
C VAL A 24 0.67 0.93 -10.73
N PRO A 25 1.45 1.87 -11.30
CA PRO A 25 2.62 2.41 -10.62
C PRO A 25 2.24 3.54 -9.67
N PHE A 26 2.51 3.38 -8.39
CA PHE A 26 2.46 4.45 -7.38
C PHE A 26 3.86 4.99 -7.13
N LEU A 27 3.98 6.32 -6.97
CA LEU A 27 5.23 6.96 -6.56
C LEU A 27 5.37 7.02 -5.03
N ASN A 28 4.24 6.90 -4.33
CA ASN A 28 4.14 7.15 -2.90
C ASN A 28 3.67 5.90 -2.15
N GLY A 29 4.58 5.32 -1.39
CA GLY A 29 4.35 4.11 -0.58
C GLY A 29 5.27 4.11 0.63
N GLY A 30 6.28 3.24 0.67
CA GLY A 30 7.26 3.16 1.76
C GLY A 30 8.05 4.45 2.01
N ASN A 31 8.25 5.28 0.99
CA ASN A 31 8.86 6.62 1.13
C ASN A 31 8.01 7.55 2.01
N VAL A 32 6.69 7.44 1.96
CA VAL A 32 5.77 8.24 2.78
C VAL A 32 5.83 7.79 4.24
N HIS A 33 5.88 6.47 4.48
CA HIS A 33 6.10 5.91 5.82
C HIS A 33 7.45 6.38 6.39
N ARG A 34 8.51 6.36 5.58
CA ARG A 34 9.82 6.88 5.98
C ARG A 34 9.78 8.38 6.31
N LEU A 35 9.02 9.16 5.54
CA LEU A 35 8.86 10.59 5.78
C LEU A 35 8.22 10.86 7.14
N ILE A 36 7.10 10.20 7.48
CA ILE A 36 6.45 10.40 8.76
C ILE A 36 7.32 9.89 9.92
N ALA A 37 8.03 8.78 9.74
CA ALA A 37 8.98 8.27 10.72
C ALA A 37 10.14 9.24 10.99
N LYS A 38 10.52 10.04 9.99
CA LYS A 38 11.50 11.10 10.14
C LYS A 38 10.91 12.35 10.83
N ILE A 39 9.71 12.77 10.43
CA ILE A 39 9.05 13.97 10.97
C ILE A 39 8.74 13.81 12.47
N LEU A 40 8.26 12.63 12.87
CA LEU A 40 7.91 12.32 14.27
C LEU A 40 9.06 11.68 15.06
N SER A 41 10.26 11.60 14.47
CA SER A 41 11.42 10.95 15.10
C SER A 41 11.76 11.58 16.45
N ARG A 42 12.07 10.74 17.44
CA ARG A 42 12.67 11.13 18.71
C ARG A 42 14.19 11.32 18.64
N ASP A 43 14.79 10.91 17.53
CA ASP A 43 16.22 11.09 17.27
C ASP A 43 16.51 12.55 16.91
N PRO A 44 17.39 13.25 17.65
CA PRO A 44 17.77 14.63 17.34
C PRO A 44 18.36 14.83 15.94
N ASP A 45 18.99 13.80 15.38
CA ASP A 45 19.57 13.82 14.04
C ASP A 45 18.51 13.60 12.95
N GLY A 46 17.26 13.33 13.33
CA GLY A 46 16.15 13.12 12.43
C GLY A 46 16.25 11.82 11.64
N THR A 47 16.92 10.80 12.17
CA THR A 47 16.87 9.42 11.62
C THR A 47 15.43 8.89 11.71
N PRO A 48 14.89 8.23 10.67
CA PRO A 48 13.53 7.67 10.75
C PRO A 48 13.36 6.68 11.90
N ASP A 49 12.45 6.99 12.81
CA ASP A 49 12.15 6.19 14.01
C ASP A 49 10.91 5.32 13.77
N PHE A 50 11.12 4.19 13.09
CA PHE A 50 10.03 3.25 12.79
C PHE A 50 9.48 2.54 14.04
N GLU A 51 10.30 2.38 15.09
CA GLU A 51 9.87 1.79 16.34
C GLU A 51 8.83 2.71 17.03
N TYR A 52 9.13 4.00 17.09
CA TYR A 52 8.18 4.97 17.62
C TYR A 52 6.90 5.07 16.79
N ILE A 53 6.99 4.98 15.46
CA ILE A 53 5.79 4.92 14.64
C ILE A 53 4.94 3.68 15.00
N SER A 54 5.56 2.52 15.21
CA SER A 54 4.83 1.32 15.64
C SER A 54 4.15 1.51 17.00
N GLU A 55 4.82 2.16 17.96
CA GLU A 55 4.24 2.52 19.27
C GLU A 55 3.02 3.46 19.11
N LEU A 56 3.12 4.48 18.24
CA LEU A 56 2.03 5.41 17.96
C LEU A 56 0.84 4.71 17.31
N LEU A 57 1.08 3.83 16.36
CA LEU A 57 0.04 3.06 15.68
C LEU A 57 -0.72 2.11 16.61
N GLU A 58 -0.12 1.70 17.74
CA GLU A 58 -0.81 0.92 18.77
C GLU A 58 -1.88 1.71 19.51
N GLN A 59 -1.72 3.03 19.60
CA GLN A 59 -2.62 3.94 20.28
C GLN A 59 -3.64 4.57 19.33
N ALA A 60 -3.44 4.43 18.01
CA ALA A 60 -4.24 5.09 17.01
C ALA A 60 -5.56 4.36 16.76
N GLU A 61 -6.59 5.14 16.49
CA GLU A 61 -7.92 4.67 16.14
C GLU A 61 -8.11 4.68 14.60
N PRO A 62 -8.79 3.66 14.02
CA PRO A 62 -9.12 3.64 12.60
C PRO A 62 -9.85 4.92 12.17
N GLY A 63 -9.33 5.59 11.13
CA GLY A 63 -9.86 6.86 10.62
C GLY A 63 -9.30 8.09 11.30
N SER A 64 -8.28 7.93 12.18
CA SER A 64 -7.44 9.03 12.69
C SER A 64 -8.24 10.25 13.18
N HIS A 65 -9.37 10.03 13.89
CA HIS A 65 -10.32 11.05 14.35
C HIS A 65 -10.76 12.04 13.26
N GLY A 66 -10.81 11.58 11.99
CA GLY A 66 -11.23 12.39 10.84
C GLY A 66 -10.11 13.16 10.17
N LEU A 67 -8.86 12.95 10.57
CA LEU A 67 -7.69 13.46 9.88
C LEU A 67 -7.44 12.65 8.60
N PHE A 68 -7.27 13.32 7.48
CA PHE A 68 -6.91 12.73 6.20
C PHE A 68 -5.49 13.12 5.81
N PHE A 69 -4.80 12.21 5.12
CA PHE A 69 -3.55 12.51 4.47
C PHE A 69 -3.58 12.13 2.98
N LEU A 70 -3.23 13.08 2.12
CA LEU A 70 -2.95 12.81 0.71
C LEU A 70 -1.48 12.41 0.56
N PRO A 71 -1.14 11.20 0.11
CA PRO A 71 0.23 10.68 0.18
C PRO A 71 1.16 11.16 -0.95
N TYR A 72 0.79 12.16 -1.72
CA TYR A 72 1.43 12.56 -2.97
C TYR A 72 2.70 13.42 -2.78
N VAL A 73 3.60 13.00 -1.89
CA VAL A 73 4.76 13.81 -1.45
C VAL A 73 5.78 14.11 -2.56
N THR A 74 5.79 13.32 -3.63
CA THR A 74 6.67 13.49 -4.80
C THR A 74 5.89 13.71 -6.10
N GLY A 75 4.68 14.24 -6.02
CA GLY A 75 3.71 14.13 -7.10
C GLY A 75 3.14 12.71 -7.17
N GLU A 76 2.29 12.39 -8.14
CA GLU A 76 1.76 11.04 -8.30
C GLU A 76 1.54 10.68 -9.77
N ARG A 77 1.77 9.40 -10.08
CA ARG A 77 1.45 8.81 -11.40
C ARG A 77 0.08 8.16 -11.39
N PHE A 78 -0.30 7.57 -10.26
CA PHE A 78 -1.56 6.88 -10.10
C PHE A 78 -2.06 7.04 -8.63
N PRO A 79 -3.35 7.21 -8.37
CA PRO A 79 -4.53 7.25 -9.28
C PRO A 79 -4.72 8.58 -10.02
N ILE A 80 -3.82 9.52 -9.81
CA ILE A 80 -3.85 10.85 -10.43
C ILE A 80 -2.56 11.07 -11.21
N MET A 81 -2.63 11.61 -12.42
CA MET A 81 -1.46 11.96 -13.23
C MET A 81 -1.11 13.43 -12.95
N ASP A 82 -0.49 13.70 -11.78
CA ASP A 82 -0.17 15.07 -11.36
C ASP A 82 1.21 15.12 -10.68
N SER A 83 2.15 15.75 -11.35
CA SER A 83 3.52 15.93 -10.83
C SER A 83 3.67 17.13 -9.90
N SER A 84 2.68 18.03 -9.87
CA SER A 84 2.70 19.26 -9.07
C SER A 84 2.12 19.07 -7.67
N VAL A 85 1.19 18.13 -7.49
CA VAL A 85 0.57 17.84 -6.19
C VAL A 85 1.61 17.46 -5.13
N ARG A 86 1.33 17.82 -3.87
CA ARG A 86 2.18 17.46 -2.72
C ARG A 86 1.36 16.82 -1.62
N GLY A 87 2.06 16.13 -0.70
CA GLY A 87 1.46 15.55 0.49
C GLY A 87 0.77 16.61 1.35
N SER A 88 -0.43 16.30 1.84
CA SER A 88 -1.27 17.26 2.57
C SER A 88 -2.04 16.60 3.68
N PHE A 89 -2.03 17.22 4.88
CA PHE A 89 -2.95 16.88 5.96
C PHE A 89 -4.19 17.76 5.87
N LEU A 90 -5.37 17.15 6.05
CA LEU A 90 -6.66 17.85 6.07
C LEU A 90 -7.46 17.40 7.29
N GLY A 91 -8.00 18.36 8.03
CA GLY A 91 -8.80 18.08 9.23
C GLY A 91 -8.01 18.12 10.53
N LEU A 92 -6.83 18.75 10.57
CA LEU A 92 -6.11 19.01 11.83
C LEU A 92 -6.99 19.81 12.82
N SER A 93 -6.99 19.37 14.06
CA SER A 93 -7.66 20.06 15.19
C SER A 93 -6.70 20.19 16.38
N GLN A 94 -7.15 20.87 17.43
CA GLN A 94 -6.35 20.96 18.68
C GLN A 94 -6.20 19.61 19.38
N GLU A 95 -7.04 18.64 19.06
CA GLU A 95 -7.07 17.30 19.66
C GLU A 95 -6.24 16.30 18.86
N THR A 96 -5.73 16.70 17.68
CA THR A 96 -4.92 15.83 16.83
C THR A 96 -3.64 15.40 17.53
N THR A 97 -3.43 14.10 17.61
CA THR A 97 -2.26 13.49 18.26
C THR A 97 -1.20 13.06 17.26
N ALA A 98 0.01 12.74 17.75
CA ALA A 98 1.05 12.12 16.91
C ALA A 98 0.61 10.75 16.36
N ALA A 99 -0.21 10.01 17.11
CA ALA A 99 -0.79 8.76 16.68
C ALA A 99 -1.74 8.95 15.47
N ASP A 100 -2.57 9.99 15.48
CA ASP A 100 -3.44 10.34 14.35
C ASP A 100 -2.64 10.73 13.12
N LEU A 101 -1.56 11.49 13.29
CA LEU A 101 -0.65 11.83 12.18
C LEU A 101 -0.04 10.57 11.56
N ALA A 102 0.52 9.67 12.38
CA ALA A 102 1.12 8.44 11.89
C ALA A 102 0.09 7.54 11.19
N GLN A 103 -1.06 7.34 11.80
CA GLN A 103 -2.14 6.49 11.28
C GLN A 103 -2.71 7.05 9.96
N SER A 104 -3.04 8.34 9.90
CA SER A 104 -3.63 8.96 8.71
C SER A 104 -2.71 8.86 7.49
N VAL A 105 -1.39 8.91 7.70
CA VAL A 105 -0.39 8.74 6.62
C VAL A 105 -0.48 7.35 6.02
N LEU A 106 -0.53 6.31 6.84
CA LEU A 106 -0.66 4.93 6.36
C LEU A 106 -2.04 4.69 5.73
N GLU A 107 -3.11 5.22 6.32
CA GLU A 107 -4.45 5.16 5.75
C GLU A 107 -4.53 5.82 4.38
N GLY A 108 -3.92 6.99 4.20
CA GLY A 108 -3.86 7.70 2.92
C GLY A 108 -3.18 6.88 1.83
N VAL A 109 -2.05 6.22 2.14
CA VAL A 109 -1.39 5.29 1.21
C VAL A 109 -2.29 4.09 0.90
N ALA A 110 -2.95 3.50 1.91
CA ALA A 110 -3.87 2.38 1.71
C ALA A 110 -5.06 2.75 0.83
N PHE A 111 -5.64 3.94 1.01
CA PHE A 111 -6.73 4.45 0.16
C PHE A 111 -6.28 4.69 -1.28
N SER A 112 -5.08 5.21 -1.47
CA SER A 112 -4.50 5.38 -2.82
C SER A 112 -4.33 4.02 -3.51
N ILE A 113 -3.83 3.01 -2.82
CA ILE A 113 -3.71 1.63 -3.34
C ILE A 113 -5.10 1.06 -3.67
N ARG A 114 -6.10 1.28 -2.81
CA ARG A 114 -7.48 0.85 -3.09
C ARG A 114 -8.04 1.48 -4.36
N GLN A 115 -7.81 2.78 -4.60
CA GLN A 115 -8.18 3.42 -5.86
C GLN A 115 -7.53 2.74 -7.06
N GLY A 116 -6.28 2.28 -6.91
CA GLY A 116 -5.58 1.52 -7.94
C GLY A 116 -6.25 0.19 -8.26
N LEU A 117 -6.71 -0.52 -7.24
CA LEU A 117 -7.40 -1.78 -7.42
C LEU A 117 -8.79 -1.62 -8.07
N GLU A 118 -9.46 -0.48 -7.88
CA GLU A 118 -10.75 -0.18 -8.51
C GLU A 118 -10.67 -0.04 -10.05
N LEU A 119 -9.47 0.09 -10.63
CA LEU A 119 -9.28 0.06 -12.08
C LEU A 119 -9.48 -1.32 -12.71
N PHE A 120 -9.41 -2.36 -11.91
CA PHE A 120 -9.57 -3.71 -12.43
C PHE A 120 -11.04 -4.10 -12.46
N ASP A 121 -11.53 -4.60 -13.59
CA ASP A 121 -12.92 -5.05 -13.79
C ASP A 121 -13.35 -6.15 -12.80
N GLN A 122 -12.39 -6.87 -12.24
CA GLN A 122 -12.63 -7.98 -11.33
C GLN A 122 -11.87 -7.76 -10.03
N PRO A 123 -12.48 -8.03 -8.87
CA PRO A 123 -11.78 -7.97 -7.60
C PRO A 123 -10.62 -8.95 -7.57
N ALA A 124 -9.53 -8.58 -6.92
CA ALA A 124 -8.40 -9.47 -6.74
C ALA A 124 -8.82 -10.71 -5.94
N LYS A 125 -8.53 -11.91 -6.45
CA LYS A 125 -8.80 -13.18 -5.75
C LYS A 125 -7.89 -13.38 -4.54
N LYS A 126 -6.69 -12.82 -4.60
CA LYS A 126 -5.67 -12.91 -3.56
C LYS A 126 -4.83 -11.62 -3.61
N ILE A 127 -4.64 -11.02 -2.44
CA ILE A 127 -3.75 -9.86 -2.27
C ILE A 127 -2.53 -10.33 -1.49
N THR A 128 -1.35 -10.16 -2.07
CA THR A 128 -0.07 -10.47 -1.42
C THR A 128 0.71 -9.18 -1.22
N LEU A 129 1.17 -8.94 0.01
CA LEU A 129 2.04 -7.81 0.32
C LEU A 129 3.50 -8.30 0.38
N ILE A 130 4.37 -7.60 -0.33
CA ILE A 130 5.82 -7.88 -0.38
C ILE A 130 6.62 -6.59 -0.11
N GLY A 131 7.92 -6.74 0.18
CA GLY A 131 8.82 -5.64 0.48
C GLY A 131 8.79 -5.22 1.95
N GLY A 132 9.57 -4.18 2.29
CA GLY A 132 9.81 -3.77 3.69
C GLY A 132 8.55 -3.41 4.49
N GLY A 133 7.52 -2.84 3.84
CA GLY A 133 6.24 -2.52 4.49
C GLY A 133 5.49 -3.75 5.02
N ALA A 134 5.74 -4.94 4.46
CA ALA A 134 5.12 -6.17 4.92
C ALA A 134 5.58 -6.63 6.32
N ARG A 135 6.65 -6.05 6.85
CA ARG A 135 7.14 -6.30 8.20
C ARG A 135 6.33 -5.60 9.28
N GLU A 136 5.68 -4.49 8.94
CA GLU A 136 4.85 -3.72 9.87
C GLU A 136 3.44 -4.31 9.95
N ARG A 137 3.15 -5.01 11.06
CA ARG A 137 1.87 -5.71 11.24
C ARG A 137 0.65 -4.76 11.26
N ARG A 138 0.81 -3.54 11.82
CA ARG A 138 -0.26 -2.54 11.83
C ARG A 138 -0.57 -2.07 10.42
N TRP A 139 0.45 -1.85 9.61
CA TRP A 139 0.29 -1.56 8.19
C TRP A 139 -0.48 -2.66 7.45
N CYS A 140 -0.12 -3.93 7.69
CA CYS A 140 -0.82 -5.07 7.09
C CYS A 140 -2.31 -5.10 7.50
N ARG A 141 -2.64 -4.77 8.77
CA ARG A 141 -4.03 -4.68 9.25
C ARG A 141 -4.77 -3.51 8.61
N ILE A 142 -4.18 -2.32 8.53
CA ILE A 142 -4.76 -1.16 7.84
C ILE A 142 -5.11 -1.55 6.41
N LEU A 143 -4.17 -2.13 5.66
CA LEU A 143 -4.40 -2.57 4.29
C LEU A 143 -5.54 -3.61 4.21
N SER A 144 -5.53 -4.64 5.04
CA SER A 144 -6.56 -5.67 5.04
C SER A 144 -7.94 -5.06 5.27
N ASN A 145 -8.08 -4.17 6.26
CA ASN A 145 -9.33 -3.51 6.61
C ASN A 145 -9.78 -2.53 5.52
N VAL A 146 -8.87 -1.74 4.96
CA VAL A 146 -9.17 -0.78 3.87
C VAL A 146 -9.62 -1.51 2.61
N MET A 147 -8.99 -2.65 2.28
CA MET A 147 -9.37 -3.48 1.13
C MET A 147 -10.63 -4.31 1.40
N GLY A 148 -10.97 -4.57 2.67
CA GLY A 148 -12.02 -5.50 3.06
C GLY A 148 -11.72 -6.93 2.63
N GLN A 149 -10.44 -7.29 2.49
CA GLN A 149 -9.97 -8.58 2.00
C GLN A 149 -8.76 -9.08 2.79
N LYS A 150 -8.64 -10.40 2.86
CA LYS A 150 -7.48 -11.08 3.39
C LYS A 150 -6.20 -10.68 2.65
N ILE A 151 -5.14 -10.35 3.41
CA ILE A 151 -3.81 -10.08 2.87
C ILE A 151 -2.88 -11.23 3.25
N PHE A 152 -2.12 -11.70 2.27
CA PHE A 152 -1.09 -12.70 2.44
C PHE A 152 0.27 -12.03 2.59
N VAL A 153 1.00 -12.38 3.65
CA VAL A 153 2.31 -11.84 3.98
C VAL A 153 3.29 -12.99 4.09
N TYR A 154 4.27 -13.04 3.19
CA TYR A 154 5.31 -14.06 3.27
C TYR A 154 6.36 -13.68 4.31
N LYS A 155 6.92 -14.69 4.98
CA LYS A 155 8.13 -14.52 5.79
C LYS A 155 9.26 -14.08 4.87
N ASP A 156 10.14 -13.22 5.38
CA ASP A 156 11.23 -12.63 4.60
C ASP A 156 10.78 -11.97 3.27
N PRO A 157 9.83 -11.01 3.33
CA PRO A 157 9.19 -10.45 2.15
C PRO A 157 10.17 -9.74 1.20
N ASP A 158 11.35 -9.38 1.68
CA ASP A 158 12.43 -8.78 0.88
C ASP A 158 13.14 -9.81 -0.02
N LEU A 159 13.10 -11.09 0.33
CA LEU A 159 13.72 -12.17 -0.45
C LEU A 159 12.82 -12.71 -1.56
N LEU A 160 11.53 -12.39 -1.55
CA LEU A 160 10.58 -12.89 -2.55
C LEU A 160 10.97 -12.58 -4.00
N PRO A 161 11.51 -11.38 -4.34
CA PRO A 161 11.97 -11.13 -5.71
C PRO A 161 13.12 -12.07 -6.12
N ALA A 162 14.08 -12.34 -5.24
CA ALA A 162 15.18 -13.26 -5.50
C ALA A 162 14.67 -14.71 -5.63
N LEU A 163 13.74 -15.11 -4.78
CA LEU A 163 13.09 -16.43 -4.85
C LEU A 163 12.30 -16.60 -6.14
N ALA A 164 11.62 -15.54 -6.62
CA ALA A 164 10.92 -15.57 -7.89
C ALA A 164 11.87 -15.81 -9.08
N ILE A 165 13.04 -15.15 -9.07
CA ILE A 165 14.08 -15.38 -10.09
C ILE A 165 14.61 -16.81 -9.99
N ALA A 166 14.92 -17.30 -8.79
CA ALA A 166 15.39 -18.66 -8.58
C ALA A 166 14.35 -19.72 -9.05
N SER A 167 13.06 -19.45 -8.84
CA SER A 167 12.00 -20.36 -9.29
C SER A 167 12.00 -20.54 -10.82
N ALA A 168 12.36 -19.49 -11.59
CA ALA A 168 12.47 -19.60 -13.04
C ALA A 168 13.56 -20.60 -13.47
N VAL A 169 14.71 -20.58 -12.78
CA VAL A 169 15.79 -21.55 -13.00
C VAL A 169 15.32 -22.96 -12.63
N PHE A 170 14.69 -23.14 -11.47
CA PHE A 170 14.23 -24.45 -11.02
C PHE A 170 13.17 -25.07 -11.96
N VAL A 171 12.29 -24.24 -12.52
CA VAL A 171 11.33 -24.71 -13.55
C VAL A 171 12.05 -25.08 -14.84
N ALA A 172 12.98 -24.25 -15.30
CA ALA A 172 13.74 -24.50 -16.55
C ALA A 172 14.58 -25.78 -16.47
N GLU A 173 15.19 -26.05 -15.31
CA GLU A 173 15.99 -27.25 -15.06
C GLU A 173 15.14 -28.48 -14.65
N GLY A 174 13.82 -28.35 -14.59
CA GLY A 174 12.93 -29.45 -14.22
C GLY A 174 12.99 -29.88 -12.75
N VAL A 175 13.59 -29.07 -11.87
CA VAL A 175 13.67 -29.33 -10.41
C VAL A 175 12.29 -29.22 -9.77
N ILE A 176 11.45 -28.29 -10.25
CA ILE A 176 10.03 -28.14 -9.89
C ILE A 176 9.20 -28.14 -11.17
N PRO A 177 7.97 -28.69 -11.14
CA PRO A 177 7.16 -28.84 -12.35
C PRO A 177 6.67 -27.51 -12.95
N ASP A 178 6.33 -26.54 -12.09
CA ASP A 178 5.83 -25.24 -12.47
C ASP A 178 5.91 -24.20 -11.34
N TYR A 179 5.60 -22.95 -11.64
CA TYR A 179 5.62 -21.85 -10.67
C TYR A 179 4.56 -22.02 -9.55
N GLN A 180 3.42 -22.65 -9.85
CA GLN A 180 2.39 -22.88 -8.86
C GLN A 180 2.84 -23.89 -7.78
N ALA A 181 3.56 -24.94 -8.19
CA ALA A 181 4.16 -25.90 -7.29
C ALA A 181 5.18 -25.23 -6.34
N PHE A 182 5.95 -24.26 -6.85
CA PHE A 182 6.87 -23.48 -6.03
C PHE A 182 6.11 -22.68 -4.95
N ILE A 183 5.09 -21.92 -5.34
CA ILE A 183 4.27 -21.13 -4.42
C ILE A 183 3.61 -22.03 -3.37
N SER A 184 3.00 -23.13 -3.79
CA SER A 184 2.37 -24.11 -2.91
C SER A 184 3.35 -24.69 -1.89
N THR A 185 4.61 -24.90 -2.29
CA THR A 185 5.67 -25.34 -1.38
C THR A 185 6.00 -24.31 -0.31
N LEU A 186 6.07 -23.03 -0.67
CA LEU A 186 6.28 -21.94 0.30
C LEU A 186 5.11 -21.84 1.29
N GLU A 187 3.89 -21.93 0.82
CA GLU A 187 2.68 -21.83 1.64
C GLU A 187 2.55 -23.05 2.58
N SER A 188 2.77 -24.26 2.08
CA SER A 188 2.67 -25.48 2.89
C SER A 188 3.73 -25.60 4.00
N ARG A 189 4.88 -24.95 3.83
CA ARG A 189 5.92 -24.89 4.83
C ARG A 189 5.72 -23.79 5.89
N GLY A 190 4.58 -23.12 5.90
CA GLY A 190 4.27 -22.05 6.84
C GLY A 190 5.12 -20.79 6.62
N HIS A 191 5.55 -20.53 5.38
CA HIS A 191 6.24 -19.31 5.01
C HIS A 191 5.28 -18.16 4.63
N CYS A 192 3.97 -18.35 4.81
CA CYS A 192 2.95 -17.37 4.52
C CYS A 192 1.99 -17.23 5.69
N ASP A 193 1.92 -16.04 6.25
CA ASP A 193 0.92 -15.64 7.23
C ASP A 193 -0.26 -14.95 6.53
N THR A 194 -1.42 -14.92 7.19
CA THR A 194 -2.59 -14.21 6.70
C THR A 194 -3.04 -13.14 7.69
N VAL A 195 -3.48 -12.00 7.18
CA VAL A 195 -4.10 -10.94 7.95
C VAL A 195 -5.55 -10.80 7.48
N GLU A 196 -6.48 -11.22 8.34
CA GLU A 196 -7.92 -11.13 8.04
C GLU A 196 -8.41 -9.70 8.31
N PRO A 197 -9.36 -9.18 7.50
CA PRO A 197 -10.02 -7.92 7.78
C PRO A 197 -11.02 -8.08 8.93
N ASP A 198 -11.12 -7.05 9.77
CA ASP A 198 -12.21 -6.91 10.71
C ASP A 198 -13.43 -6.31 9.98
N PRO A 199 -14.60 -6.96 10.01
CA PRO A 199 -15.77 -6.50 9.26
C PRO A 199 -16.27 -5.11 9.69
N GLU A 200 -16.25 -4.79 10.99
CA GLU A 200 -16.72 -3.50 11.50
C GLU A 200 -15.77 -2.38 11.11
N ILE A 201 -14.46 -2.60 11.28
CA ILE A 201 -13.42 -1.64 10.87
C ILE A 201 -13.44 -1.45 9.36
N SER A 202 -13.63 -2.52 8.59
CA SER A 202 -13.71 -2.45 7.12
C SER A 202 -14.92 -1.64 6.66
N ALA A 203 -16.07 -1.79 7.31
CA ALA A 203 -17.25 -0.98 7.04
C ALA A 203 -17.01 0.50 7.35
N ARG A 204 -16.34 0.81 8.48
CA ARG A 204 -15.93 2.18 8.84
C ARG A 204 -14.99 2.76 7.78
N TYR A 205 -13.94 2.03 7.37
CA TYR A 205 -13.03 2.47 6.32
C TYR A 205 -13.71 2.65 4.96
N HIS A 206 -14.73 1.88 4.65
CA HIS A 206 -15.49 2.10 3.41
C HIS A 206 -16.10 3.51 3.38
N GLY A 207 -16.74 3.95 4.46
CA GLY A 207 -17.31 5.30 4.57
C GLY A 207 -16.23 6.40 4.50
N ILE A 208 -15.10 6.21 5.20
CA ILE A 208 -13.96 7.14 5.19
C ILE A 208 -13.37 7.26 3.79
N TYR A 209 -13.20 6.13 3.10
CA TYR A 209 -12.69 6.08 1.74
C TYR A 209 -13.55 6.83 0.72
N GLN A 210 -14.89 6.79 0.85
CA GLN A 210 -15.76 7.59 -0.04
C GLN A 210 -15.50 9.10 0.11
N ARG A 211 -15.21 9.57 1.33
CA ARG A 211 -14.82 10.96 1.57
C ARG A 211 -13.42 11.26 1.01
N TYR A 212 -12.47 10.34 1.22
CA TYR A 212 -11.09 10.47 0.73
C TYR A 212 -11.02 10.71 -0.78
N LYS A 213 -11.80 9.97 -1.57
CA LYS A 213 -11.84 10.12 -3.04
C LYS A 213 -12.19 11.54 -3.50
N GLY A 214 -12.96 12.26 -2.71
CA GLY A 214 -13.37 13.63 -3.01
C GLY A 214 -12.33 14.70 -2.69
N ILE A 215 -11.24 14.37 -1.97
CA ILE A 215 -10.30 15.39 -1.47
C ILE A 215 -9.41 15.94 -2.57
N TYR A 216 -8.77 15.07 -3.38
CA TYR A 216 -7.85 15.54 -4.42
C TYR A 216 -8.47 16.55 -5.38
N PRO A 217 -9.69 16.35 -5.92
CA PRO A 217 -10.33 17.35 -6.76
C PRO A 217 -10.46 18.74 -6.13
N LEU A 218 -10.67 18.80 -4.81
CA LEU A 218 -10.79 20.06 -4.07
C LEU A 218 -9.45 20.79 -3.89
N VAL A 219 -8.35 20.07 -3.76
CA VAL A 219 -7.03 20.68 -3.55
C VAL A 219 -6.20 20.83 -4.82
N ARG A 220 -6.66 20.25 -5.93
CA ARG A 220 -5.96 20.26 -7.22
C ARG A 220 -5.65 21.67 -7.71
N GLU A 221 -6.60 22.57 -7.61
CA GLU A 221 -6.47 23.97 -8.07
C GLU A 221 -5.31 24.67 -7.35
N PHE A 222 -5.21 24.47 -6.03
CA PHE A 222 -4.11 25.02 -5.22
C PHE A 222 -2.72 24.62 -5.74
N TYR A 223 -2.56 23.38 -6.23
CA TYR A 223 -1.29 22.90 -6.76
C TYR A 223 -1.07 23.19 -8.25
N SER A 224 -2.11 23.59 -8.99
CA SER A 224 -2.02 23.92 -10.41
C SER A 224 -1.49 25.33 -10.66
N GLU A 225 -1.62 26.23 -9.70
CA GLU A 225 -1.03 27.57 -9.76
C GLU A 225 0.48 27.45 -9.52
N LYS A 226 1.26 27.66 -10.57
CA LYS A 226 2.72 27.78 -10.44
C LYS A 226 3.07 29.07 -9.71
N TYR A 227 3.71 28.95 -8.55
CA TYR A 227 4.41 30.07 -7.93
C TYR A 227 5.55 30.56 -8.81
#